data_322b962cb9d4b91cc500984de5cb301d
#
_entry.id   322b962cb9d4b91cc500984de5cb301d
#
_cell.length_a   1.000
_cell.length_b   1.000
_cell.length_c   1.000
_cell.angle_alpha   90.00
_cell.angle_beta   90.00
_cell.angle_gamma   90.00
#
_symmetry.space_group_name_H-M   'P 1'
#
loop_
_entity.id
_entity.type
_entity.pdbx_description
1 polymer ?
#
loop_
_entity_poly.entity_id
_entity_poly.type
_entity_poly.pdbx_seq_one_letter_code
_entity_poly.pdbx_strand_id
1 'polypeptide(L)'
;MGFASAITYDFEVYSAAQEKWLEVSSVSNFETFQSNRMKIRYKPALPAGRDSNGKSQLVHTLNGSSLALPRIIACLLENNQSVDGIVLPDVIHSYFGAKFLD
;
A
#
# COMPACT_ATOMS: atom_id res chain seq x y z
N MET A 1 12.38 -4.71 6.82
CA MET A 1 11.94 -5.74 5.87
C MET A 1 12.14 -7.11 6.49
N GLY A 2 11.10 -7.92 6.52
CA GLY A 2 11.22 -9.28 7.05
C GLY A 2 11.79 -10.25 6.01
N PHE A 3 12.50 -11.27 6.48
CA PHE A 3 13.03 -12.31 5.59
C PHE A 3 11.94 -13.18 4.95
N ALA A 4 10.70 -13.01 5.40
CA ALA A 4 9.57 -13.82 4.96
C ALA A 4 8.97 -13.40 3.63
N SER A 5 9.22 -12.17 3.18
CA SER A 5 8.65 -11.67 1.94
C SER A 5 9.51 -12.03 0.74
N ALA A 6 8.86 -12.42 -0.37
CA ALA A 6 9.55 -12.68 -1.63
C ALA A 6 9.90 -11.37 -2.34
N ILE A 7 9.01 -10.39 -2.27
CA ILE A 7 9.22 -9.06 -2.85
C ILE A 7 8.44 -8.04 -2.04
N THR A 8 9.01 -6.86 -1.90
CA THR A 8 8.38 -5.73 -1.21
C THR A 8 8.50 -4.48 -2.08
N TYR A 9 7.39 -3.76 -2.20
CA TYR A 9 7.35 -2.44 -2.84
C TYR A 9 7.06 -1.39 -1.80
N ASP A 10 7.90 -0.38 -1.74
CA ASP A 10 7.71 0.74 -0.83
C ASP A 10 7.36 1.98 -1.64
N PHE A 11 6.33 2.69 -1.19
CA PHE A 11 5.97 3.98 -1.75
C PHE A 11 6.55 5.06 -0.85
N GLU A 12 7.30 5.97 -1.45
CA GLU A 12 7.98 7.04 -0.72
C GLU A 12 7.53 8.40 -1.23
N VAL A 13 7.53 9.37 -0.33
CA VAL A 13 7.28 10.77 -0.66
C VAL A 13 8.45 11.61 -0.19
N TYR A 14 8.83 12.59 -1.00
CA TYR A 14 9.92 13.50 -0.64
C TYR A 14 9.42 14.56 0.34
N SER A 15 10.12 14.69 1.47
CA SER A 15 9.86 15.74 2.46
C SER A 15 10.80 16.91 2.22
N ALA A 16 10.27 18.03 1.77
CA ALA A 16 11.06 19.22 1.50
C ALA A 16 11.69 19.78 2.78
N ALA A 17 10.98 19.72 3.91
CA ALA A 17 11.47 20.22 5.17
C ALA A 17 12.62 19.38 5.75
N GLN A 18 12.55 18.06 5.56
CA GLN A 18 13.58 17.14 6.07
C GLN A 18 14.65 16.78 5.03
N GLU A 19 14.42 17.19 3.79
CA GLU A 19 15.32 16.92 2.65
C GLU A 19 15.62 15.43 2.49
N LYS A 20 14.60 14.59 2.65
CA LYS A 20 14.74 13.13 2.49
C LYS A 20 13.44 12.49 2.04
N TRP A 21 13.56 11.27 1.54
CA TRP A 21 12.40 10.44 1.19
C TRP A 21 11.85 9.75 2.44
N LEU A 22 10.54 9.75 2.58
CA LEU A 22 9.84 9.10 3.67
C LEU A 22 8.93 8.00 3.13
N GLU A 23 9.00 6.82 3.74
CA GLU A 23 8.12 5.72 3.38
C GLU A 23 6.70 6.02 3.87
N VAL A 24 5.72 5.92 2.98
CA VAL A 24 4.31 6.16 3.29
C VAL A 24 3.44 4.93 3.11
N SER A 25 3.94 3.92 2.41
CA SER A 25 3.25 2.65 2.23
C SER A 25 4.26 1.58 1.87
N SER A 26 4.03 0.36 2.35
CA SER A 26 4.83 -0.79 2.00
C SER A 26 3.90 -1.95 1.69
N VAL A 27 4.12 -2.62 0.55
CA VAL A 27 3.31 -3.78 0.13
C VAL A 27 4.25 -4.95 -0.14
N SER A 28 4.00 -6.07 0.53
CA SER A 28 4.85 -7.25 0.45
C SER A 28 4.06 -8.46 -0.05
N ASN A 29 4.72 -9.25 -0.89
CA ASN A 29 4.23 -10.55 -1.30
C ASN A 29 4.97 -11.62 -0.51
N PHE A 30 4.24 -12.41 0.27
CA PHE A 30 4.79 -13.46 1.12
C PHE A 30 4.70 -14.84 0.48
N GLU A 31 4.14 -14.95 -0.72
CA GLU A 31 3.89 -16.22 -1.39
C GLU A 31 3.20 -17.19 -0.42
N THR A 32 3.79 -18.35 -0.14
CA THR A 32 3.18 -19.36 0.73
C THR A 32 3.71 -19.38 2.15
N PHE A 33 4.59 -18.44 2.51
CA PHE A 33 5.21 -18.46 3.84
C PHE A 33 4.17 -18.38 4.97
N GLN A 34 3.27 -17.41 4.89
CA GLN A 34 2.23 -17.24 5.91
C GLN A 34 1.18 -18.32 5.84
N SER A 35 0.72 -18.67 4.65
CA SER A 35 -0.32 -19.69 4.47
C SER A 35 0.16 -21.07 4.91
N ASN A 36 1.43 -21.37 4.73
CA ASN A 36 1.99 -22.64 5.22
C ASN A 36 1.96 -22.72 6.74
N ARG A 37 2.26 -21.62 7.41
CA ARG A 37 2.19 -21.55 8.88
C ARG A 37 0.76 -21.62 9.40
N MET A 38 -0.16 -20.97 8.73
CA MET A 38 -1.58 -20.94 9.12
C MET A 38 -2.38 -22.10 8.54
N LYS A 39 -1.78 -22.92 7.66
CA LYS A 39 -2.43 -24.04 6.98
C LYS A 39 -3.62 -23.61 6.12
N ILE A 40 -3.53 -22.44 5.51
CA ILE A 40 -4.58 -21.91 4.63
C ILE A 40 -4.36 -22.43 3.22
N ARG A 41 -5.35 -23.14 2.70
CA ARG A 41 -5.29 -23.77 1.39
C ARG A 41 -6.57 -23.50 0.61
N TYR A 42 -6.49 -23.62 -0.70
CA TYR A 42 -7.64 -23.50 -1.58
C TYR A 42 -7.65 -24.65 -2.58
N LYS A 43 -8.82 -24.93 -3.13
CA LYS A 43 -8.96 -25.87 -4.24
C LYS A 43 -9.15 -25.05 -5.52
N PRO A 44 -8.22 -25.19 -6.50
CA PRO A 44 -8.41 -24.48 -7.76
C PRO A 44 -9.71 -24.86 -8.44
N ALA A 45 -10.45 -23.89 -8.93
CA ALA A 45 -11.64 -24.12 -9.75
C ALA A 45 -11.17 -24.57 -11.14
N LEU A 46 -11.65 -25.72 -11.58
CA LEU A 46 -11.36 -26.22 -12.93
C LEU A 46 -12.54 -25.93 -13.86
N PRO A 47 -12.27 -25.82 -15.17
CA PRO A 47 -13.35 -25.76 -16.15
C PRO A 47 -14.28 -26.97 -16.01
N ALA A 48 -15.56 -26.78 -16.34
CA ALA A 48 -16.57 -27.84 -16.26
C ALA A 48 -16.08 -29.10 -16.98
N GLY A 49 -16.16 -30.25 -16.30
CA GLY A 49 -15.77 -31.54 -16.86
C GLY A 49 -14.34 -32.00 -16.53
N ARG A 50 -13.57 -31.24 -15.76
CA ARG A 50 -12.26 -31.67 -15.29
C ARG A 50 -12.26 -31.82 -13.78
N ASP A 51 -11.86 -33.00 -13.30
CA ASP A 51 -11.69 -33.22 -11.87
C ASP A 51 -10.44 -32.50 -11.36
N SER A 52 -10.61 -31.83 -10.23
CA SER A 52 -9.52 -31.14 -9.55
C SER A 52 -8.51 -32.10 -8.88
N ASN A 53 -8.69 -33.42 -9.03
CA ASN A 53 -7.95 -34.46 -8.31
C ASN A 53 -7.91 -34.26 -6.80
N GLY A 54 -8.79 -33.41 -6.26
CA GLY A 54 -8.88 -33.15 -4.83
C GLY A 54 -7.68 -32.46 -4.20
N LYS A 55 -6.67 -32.08 -5.00
CA LYS A 55 -5.46 -31.44 -4.46
C LYS A 55 -5.71 -29.99 -4.15
N SER A 56 -5.54 -29.63 -2.88
CA SER A 56 -5.55 -28.24 -2.44
C SER A 56 -4.14 -27.66 -2.52
N GLN A 57 -4.05 -26.36 -2.72
CA GLN A 57 -2.79 -25.63 -2.78
C GLN A 57 -2.75 -24.57 -1.71
N LEU A 58 -1.55 -24.23 -1.23
CA LEU A 58 -1.38 -23.12 -0.31
C LEU A 58 -1.67 -21.82 -1.03
N VAL A 59 -2.38 -20.90 -0.34
CA VAL A 59 -2.65 -19.57 -0.90
C VAL A 59 -1.40 -18.71 -0.82
N HIS A 60 -1.28 -17.76 -1.75
CA HIS A 60 -0.30 -16.69 -1.63
C HIS A 60 -0.93 -15.55 -0.84
N THR A 61 -0.14 -14.89 -0.03
CA THR A 61 -0.62 -13.77 0.78
C THR A 61 0.12 -12.50 0.45
N LEU A 62 -0.62 -11.40 0.50
CA LEU A 62 -0.10 -10.05 0.38
C LEU A 62 -0.37 -9.32 1.67
N ASN A 63 0.54 -8.43 2.02
CA ASN A 63 0.38 -7.57 3.18
C ASN A 63 0.79 -6.16 2.80
N GLY A 64 0.02 -5.18 3.24
CA GLY A 64 0.37 -3.80 2.97
C GLY A 64 -0.39 -2.85 3.85
N SER A 65 0.26 -1.75 4.20
CA SER A 65 -0.41 -0.62 4.80
C SER A 65 -0.95 0.26 3.68
N SER A 66 -2.17 0.74 3.84
CA SER A 66 -2.76 1.62 2.83
C SER A 66 -1.95 2.91 2.73
N LEU A 67 -1.84 3.65 3.82
CA LEU A 67 -1.07 4.89 3.85
C LEU A 67 -0.66 5.24 5.28
N ALA A 68 0.54 5.79 5.44
CA ALA A 68 0.97 6.40 6.69
C ALA A 68 0.44 7.84 6.73
N LEU A 69 -0.79 8.02 7.21
CA LEU A 69 -1.50 9.29 7.13
C LEU A 69 -0.73 10.48 7.73
N PRO A 70 -0.12 10.40 8.92
CA PRO A 70 0.64 11.52 9.45
C PRO A 70 1.78 11.99 8.53
N ARG A 71 2.51 11.06 7.92
CA ARG A 71 3.60 11.40 7.00
C ARG A 71 3.08 12.02 5.72
N ILE A 72 1.98 11.50 5.19
CA ILE A 72 1.36 12.02 3.97
C ILE A 72 0.85 13.43 4.21
N ILE A 73 0.17 13.67 5.32
CA ILE A 73 -0.34 14.99 5.66
C ILE A 73 0.82 15.98 5.82
N ALA A 74 1.88 15.59 6.54
CA ALA A 74 3.05 16.45 6.72
C ALA A 74 3.68 16.82 5.38
N CYS A 75 3.93 15.84 4.51
CA CYS A 75 4.56 16.09 3.21
C CYS A 75 3.64 16.87 2.27
N LEU A 76 2.34 16.64 2.31
CA LEU A 76 1.37 17.39 1.53
C LEU A 76 1.39 18.87 1.92
N LEU A 77 1.38 19.16 3.21
CA LEU A 77 1.45 20.52 3.72
C LEU A 77 2.79 21.17 3.38
N GLU A 78 3.91 20.47 3.60
CA GLU A 78 5.24 21.00 3.33
C GLU A 78 5.45 21.33 1.86
N ASN A 79 5.06 20.43 0.97
CA ASN A 79 5.38 20.53 -0.45
C ASN A 79 4.45 21.47 -1.22
N ASN A 80 3.34 21.88 -0.61
CA ASN A 80 2.34 22.73 -1.26
C ASN A 80 2.21 24.10 -0.60
N GLN A 81 3.15 24.48 0.24
CA GLN A 81 3.15 25.80 0.88
C GLN A 81 3.43 26.91 -0.12
N SER A 82 2.72 28.02 0.05
CA SER A 82 2.97 29.25 -0.68
C SER A 82 2.85 30.45 0.28
N VAL A 83 3.22 31.63 -0.22
CA VAL A 83 3.12 32.87 0.56
C VAL A 83 1.68 33.14 1.00
N ASP A 84 0.71 32.76 0.18
CA ASP A 84 -0.71 33.04 0.39
C ASP A 84 -1.45 31.90 1.13
N GLY A 85 -0.76 30.82 1.47
CA GLY A 85 -1.36 29.67 2.14
C GLY A 85 -0.89 28.36 1.53
N ILE A 86 -1.60 27.30 1.81
CA ILE A 86 -1.28 25.98 1.31
C ILE A 86 -2.25 25.62 0.19
N VAL A 87 -1.71 25.41 -1.02
CA VAL A 87 -2.50 25.03 -2.20
C VAL A 87 -2.68 23.51 -2.17
N LEU A 88 -3.94 23.07 -2.12
CA LEU A 88 -4.23 21.63 -2.11
C LEU A 88 -4.17 21.05 -3.53
N PRO A 89 -3.72 19.80 -3.69
CA PRO A 89 -3.76 19.14 -4.99
C PRO A 89 -5.19 19.07 -5.56
N ASP A 90 -5.32 19.18 -6.88
CA ASP A 90 -6.63 19.23 -7.54
C ASP A 90 -7.51 18.04 -7.22
N VAL A 91 -6.89 16.85 -7.08
CA VAL A 91 -7.61 15.60 -6.86
C VAL A 91 -8.40 15.58 -5.55
N ILE A 92 -8.03 16.41 -4.55
CA ILE A 92 -8.71 16.42 -3.26
C ILE A 92 -9.63 17.63 -3.08
N HIS A 93 -9.72 18.54 -4.05
CA HIS A 93 -10.57 19.72 -3.93
C HIS A 93 -12.05 19.38 -3.69
N SER A 94 -12.56 18.38 -4.39
CA SER A 94 -13.95 17.96 -4.26
C SER A 94 -14.26 17.32 -2.91
N TYR A 95 -13.27 16.64 -2.32
CA TYR A 95 -13.43 16.01 -1.02
C TYR A 95 -13.28 16.99 0.13
N PHE A 96 -12.35 17.92 0.00
CA PHE A 96 -12.09 18.90 1.04
C PHE A 96 -13.05 20.09 0.99
N GLY A 97 -13.54 20.43 -0.20
CA GLY A 97 -14.47 21.53 -0.40
C GLY A 97 -13.81 22.89 -0.56
N ALA A 98 -12.48 22.93 -0.68
CA ALA A 98 -11.73 24.17 -0.88
C ALA A 98 -10.43 23.88 -1.62
N LYS A 99 -9.86 24.91 -2.23
CA LYS A 99 -8.58 24.82 -2.96
C LYS A 99 -7.38 25.16 -2.10
N PHE A 100 -7.60 25.89 -1.02
CA PHE A 100 -6.53 26.39 -0.16
C PHE A 100 -6.81 26.09 1.31
N LEU A 101 -5.73 25.94 2.06
CA LEU A 101 -5.75 26.03 3.51
C LEU A 101 -5.12 27.36 3.91
N ASP A 102 -5.84 28.08 4.72
CA ASP A 102 -5.35 29.35 5.26
C ASP A 102 -4.38 29.14 6.42
#